data_a2c4f0980d1fc4ebdfd974aa07ea8c11
#
_entry.id   a2c4f0980d1fc4ebdfd974aa07ea8c11
#
_cell.length_a   1.000
_cell.length_b   1.000
_cell.length_c   1.000
_cell.angle_alpha   90.00
_cell.angle_beta   90.00
_cell.angle_gamma   90.00
#
_symmetry.space_group_name_H-M   'P 1'
#
loop_
_entity.id
_entity.type
_entity.pdbx_description
1 polymer ?
#
loop_
_entity_poly.entity_id
_entity_poly.type
_entity_poly.pdbx_seq_one_letter_code
_entity_poly.pdbx_strand_id
1 'polypeptide(L)'
;MCCFIVSILLRNVRTPMQVNDLPVFYSFRRCPYAIRARMVINYCGTAVELREVLLSNKPNAMLTASSKGTVPVLVLPGGTVLDESLDIIRWAFDQTSSDLNKLDIRLCGHLSQSGTNLIELNDGMFKQALDGYKYWQRSPEKPQHEHRSEAEQFLQQLEVLLGENQFLLSDQLSLVDIAIFPFIRQFAFVDKDWFDQSCYPLLQNWLEHFLDSELFLNTMAKYPVWNGSEETRNFINL
;
A
#
# COMPACT_ATOMS: atom_id res chain seq x y z
N MET A 1 26.98 -14.65 -55.55
CA MET A 1 26.15 -13.49 -55.17
C MET A 1 25.46 -13.85 -53.85
N CYS A 2 26.08 -13.51 -52.73
CA CYS A 2 25.52 -13.75 -51.39
C CYS A 2 24.90 -12.44 -50.88
N CYS A 3 23.57 -12.42 -50.74
CA CYS A 3 22.86 -11.33 -50.12
C CYS A 3 22.90 -11.49 -48.59
N PHE A 4 23.65 -10.64 -47.91
CA PHE A 4 23.61 -10.52 -46.44
C PHE A 4 22.40 -9.68 -46.07
N ILE A 5 21.40 -10.32 -45.42
CA ILE A 5 20.30 -9.61 -44.77
C ILE A 5 20.81 -9.20 -43.39
N VAL A 6 21.08 -7.91 -43.21
CA VAL A 6 21.37 -7.30 -41.92
C VAL A 6 20.04 -7.08 -41.22
N SER A 7 19.71 -7.97 -40.27
CA SER A 7 18.62 -7.75 -39.31
C SER A 7 19.01 -6.62 -38.36
N ILE A 8 18.43 -5.45 -38.55
CA ILE A 8 18.52 -4.35 -37.59
C ILE A 8 17.63 -4.69 -36.40
N LEU A 9 18.26 -5.12 -35.31
CA LEU A 9 17.64 -5.18 -34.00
C LEU A 9 17.32 -3.73 -33.54
N LEU A 10 16.08 -3.30 -33.75
CA LEU A 10 15.53 -2.12 -33.09
C LEU A 10 15.52 -2.37 -31.60
N ARG A 11 16.57 -1.98 -30.90
CA ARG A 11 16.53 -1.79 -29.46
C ARG A 11 15.46 -0.73 -29.20
N ASN A 12 14.39 -1.13 -28.52
CA ASN A 12 13.43 -0.18 -27.93
C ASN A 12 14.18 0.73 -26.95
N VAL A 13 14.71 1.83 -27.46
CA VAL A 13 15.22 2.93 -26.65
C VAL A 13 13.97 3.55 -26.01
N ARG A 14 13.66 3.20 -24.77
CA ARG A 14 12.65 3.93 -24.00
C ARG A 14 13.11 5.39 -23.97
N THR A 15 12.34 6.26 -24.58
CA THR A 15 12.52 7.71 -24.43
C THR A 15 12.50 8.01 -22.92
N PRO A 16 13.46 8.78 -22.38
CA PRO A 16 13.42 9.13 -20.96
C PRO A 16 12.07 9.81 -20.69
N MET A 17 11.32 9.26 -19.74
CA MET A 17 10.01 9.75 -19.33
C MET A 17 10.19 11.18 -18.81
N GLN A 18 9.50 12.15 -19.40
CA GLN A 18 9.56 13.52 -18.93
C GLN A 18 8.79 13.63 -17.61
N VAL A 19 9.27 14.48 -16.70
CA VAL A 19 8.64 14.69 -15.38
C VAL A 19 7.15 15.05 -15.49
N ASN A 20 6.75 15.70 -16.57
CA ASN A 20 5.35 16.08 -16.84
C ASN A 20 4.46 14.91 -17.29
N ASP A 21 5.05 13.75 -17.61
CA ASP A 21 4.33 12.55 -18.08
C ASP A 21 4.17 11.51 -16.96
N LEU A 22 4.57 11.84 -15.72
CA LEU A 22 4.43 10.92 -14.60
C LEU A 22 2.99 10.89 -14.07
N PRO A 23 2.51 9.71 -13.64
CA PRO A 23 1.27 9.63 -12.88
C PRO A 23 1.35 10.47 -11.61
N VAL A 24 0.27 11.16 -11.27
CA VAL A 24 0.16 11.97 -10.05
C VAL A 24 -0.50 11.15 -8.95
N PHE A 25 0.21 10.97 -7.85
CA PHE A 25 -0.21 10.14 -6.72
C PHE A 25 -0.49 10.98 -5.47
N TYR A 26 -1.78 11.22 -5.18
CA TYR A 26 -2.21 11.87 -3.95
C TYR A 26 -2.21 10.87 -2.80
N SER A 27 -1.48 11.18 -1.75
CA SER A 27 -1.24 10.27 -0.65
C SER A 27 -1.20 10.99 0.70
N PHE A 28 -1.60 10.29 1.75
CA PHE A 28 -1.38 10.71 3.12
C PHE A 28 -0.55 9.65 3.84
N ARG A 29 0.63 10.02 4.31
CA ARG A 29 1.65 9.12 4.86
C ARG A 29 1.15 8.18 5.96
N ARG A 30 0.13 8.59 6.74
CA ARG A 30 -0.40 7.80 7.85
C ARG A 30 -1.67 7.01 7.53
N CYS A 31 -2.20 7.11 6.31
CA CYS A 31 -3.36 6.34 5.89
C CYS A 31 -2.95 4.91 5.50
N PRO A 32 -3.51 3.84 6.09
CA PRO A 32 -3.11 2.46 5.78
C PRO A 32 -3.36 2.10 4.31
N TYR A 33 -4.45 2.55 3.72
CA TYR A 33 -4.73 2.37 2.29
C TYR A 33 -3.66 3.03 1.40
N ALA A 34 -3.22 4.25 1.77
CA ALA A 34 -2.16 4.93 1.05
C ALA A 34 -0.79 4.28 1.27
N ILE A 35 -0.52 3.75 2.47
CA ILE A 35 0.74 3.05 2.77
C ILE A 35 0.86 1.80 1.90
N ARG A 36 -0.16 0.94 1.81
CA ARG A 36 -0.06 -0.29 1.00
C ARG A 36 0.16 0.00 -0.49
N ALA A 37 -0.49 1.04 -1.03
CA ALA A 37 -0.27 1.47 -2.41
C ALA A 37 1.16 1.99 -2.62
N ARG A 38 1.68 2.83 -1.70
CA ARG A 38 3.07 3.31 -1.73
C ARG A 38 4.09 2.18 -1.64
N MET A 39 3.85 1.19 -0.78
CA MET A 39 4.73 0.03 -0.65
C MET A 39 4.86 -0.71 -1.97
N VAL A 40 3.74 -0.96 -2.67
CA VAL A 40 3.78 -1.66 -3.95
C VAL A 40 4.39 -0.79 -5.06
N ILE A 41 4.09 0.51 -5.12
CA ILE A 41 4.75 1.44 -6.06
C ILE A 41 6.28 1.41 -5.85
N ASN A 42 6.75 1.46 -4.59
CA ASN A 42 8.17 1.35 -4.27
C ASN A 42 8.76 -0.01 -4.64
N TYR A 43 8.05 -1.09 -4.32
CA TYR A 43 8.47 -2.45 -4.63
C TYR A 43 8.62 -2.68 -6.13
N CYS A 44 7.68 -2.18 -6.92
CA CYS A 44 7.71 -2.26 -8.38
C CYS A 44 8.70 -1.28 -9.04
N GLY A 45 9.30 -0.36 -8.29
CA GLY A 45 10.17 0.68 -8.86
C GLY A 45 9.43 1.61 -9.85
N THR A 46 8.11 1.78 -9.67
CA THR A 46 7.28 2.58 -10.58
C THR A 46 7.38 4.06 -10.25
N ALA A 47 7.81 4.88 -11.21
CA ALA A 47 7.96 6.31 -10.99
C ALA A 47 6.60 7.04 -10.96
N VAL A 48 6.38 7.87 -9.95
CA VAL A 48 5.19 8.71 -9.80
C VAL A 48 5.54 10.07 -9.19
N GLU A 49 4.76 11.10 -9.52
CA GLU A 49 4.76 12.37 -8.79
C GLU A 49 3.92 12.21 -7.52
N LEU A 50 4.57 12.17 -6.37
CA LEU A 50 3.90 12.08 -5.07
C LEU A 50 3.43 13.46 -4.62
N ARG A 51 2.14 13.60 -4.34
CA ARG A 51 1.53 14.76 -3.70
C ARG A 51 1.05 14.37 -2.31
N GLU A 52 1.89 14.65 -1.30
CA GLU A 52 1.48 14.46 0.10
C GLU A 52 0.37 15.44 0.45
N VAL A 53 -0.74 14.97 0.99
CA VAL A 53 -1.92 15.79 1.28
C VAL A 53 -2.15 15.92 2.79
N LEU A 54 -2.78 17.04 3.18
CA LEU A 54 -3.31 17.23 4.52
C LEU A 54 -4.82 16.94 4.48
N LEU A 55 -5.29 15.94 5.24
CA LEU A 55 -6.70 15.51 5.19
C LEU A 55 -7.70 16.57 5.64
N SER A 56 -7.26 17.52 6.48
CA SER A 56 -8.06 18.69 6.89
C SER A 56 -8.13 19.80 5.83
N ASN A 57 -7.26 19.77 4.82
CA ASN A 57 -7.19 20.73 3.73
C ASN A 57 -6.79 20.04 2.42
N LYS A 58 -7.74 19.30 1.86
CA LYS A 58 -7.51 18.51 0.64
C LYS A 58 -7.44 19.42 -0.58
N PRO A 59 -6.46 19.22 -1.48
CA PRO A 59 -6.33 20.01 -2.69
C PRO A 59 -7.55 19.88 -3.62
N ASN A 60 -8.01 21.01 -4.18
CA ASN A 60 -9.12 21.00 -5.14
C ASN A 60 -8.86 20.07 -6.33
N ALA A 61 -7.63 20.02 -6.84
CA ALA A 61 -7.25 19.12 -7.93
C ALA A 61 -7.49 17.63 -7.59
N MET A 62 -7.23 17.21 -6.34
CA MET A 62 -7.55 15.87 -5.86
C MET A 62 -9.07 15.65 -5.80
N LEU A 63 -9.83 16.62 -5.27
CA LEU A 63 -11.29 16.52 -5.14
C LEU A 63 -11.99 16.52 -6.51
N THR A 64 -11.43 17.22 -7.49
CA THR A 64 -11.90 17.18 -8.87
C THR A 64 -11.63 15.83 -9.53
N ALA A 65 -10.47 15.22 -9.24
CA ALA A 65 -10.11 13.92 -9.78
C ALA A 65 -10.96 12.78 -9.18
N SER A 66 -11.20 12.82 -7.85
CA SER A 66 -12.03 11.81 -7.17
C SER A 66 -12.99 12.49 -6.18
N SER A 67 -14.29 12.37 -6.47
CA SER A 67 -15.36 12.89 -5.62
C SER A 67 -15.47 12.19 -4.26
N LYS A 68 -14.88 10.98 -4.09
CA LYS A 68 -14.81 10.29 -2.80
C LYS A 68 -14.08 11.12 -1.74
N GLY A 69 -13.13 11.99 -2.17
CA GLY A 69 -12.34 12.80 -1.26
C GLY A 69 -11.49 12.00 -0.28
N THR A 70 -11.18 10.74 -0.59
CA THR A 70 -10.31 9.85 0.19
C THR A 70 -8.93 9.72 -0.46
N VAL A 71 -7.97 9.16 0.26
CA VAL A 71 -6.65 8.81 -0.26
C VAL A 71 -6.43 7.30 -0.09
N PRO A 72 -5.69 6.67 -1.02
CA PRO A 72 -4.93 7.23 -2.14
C PRO A 72 -5.77 7.56 -3.37
N VAL A 73 -5.27 8.45 -4.22
CA VAL A 73 -5.78 8.70 -5.58
C VAL A 73 -4.60 8.75 -6.53
N LEU A 74 -4.65 8.02 -7.64
CA LEU A 74 -3.66 8.04 -8.71
C LEU A 74 -4.32 8.56 -9.99
N VAL A 75 -3.74 9.60 -10.57
CA VAL A 75 -4.17 10.18 -11.85
C VAL A 75 -3.11 9.86 -12.89
N LEU A 76 -3.47 9.06 -13.90
CA LEU A 76 -2.59 8.67 -14.99
C LEU A 76 -2.45 9.80 -16.02
N PRO A 77 -1.37 9.85 -16.81
CA PRO A 77 -1.16 10.90 -17.82
C PRO A 77 -2.32 11.05 -18.82
N GLY A 78 -3.02 9.97 -19.12
CA GLY A 78 -4.22 9.98 -19.98
C GLY A 78 -5.50 10.47 -19.29
N GLY A 79 -5.46 10.93 -18.04
CA GLY A 79 -6.61 11.40 -17.26
C GLY A 79 -7.41 10.30 -16.58
N THR A 80 -7.06 9.03 -16.75
CA THR A 80 -7.67 7.93 -16.00
C THR A 80 -7.35 8.07 -14.51
N VAL A 81 -8.36 7.89 -13.66
CA VAL A 81 -8.24 7.99 -12.20
C VAL A 81 -8.44 6.63 -11.56
N LEU A 82 -7.53 6.24 -10.68
CA LEU A 82 -7.63 5.09 -9.80
C LEU A 82 -7.72 5.62 -8.36
N ASP A 83 -8.83 5.40 -7.69
CA ASP A 83 -9.08 5.89 -6.34
C ASP A 83 -9.39 4.78 -5.32
N GLU A 84 -9.10 3.53 -5.72
CA GLU A 84 -9.03 2.38 -4.82
C GLU A 84 -7.59 1.89 -4.72
N SER A 85 -7.12 1.67 -3.49
CA SER A 85 -5.72 1.28 -3.26
C SER A 85 -5.34 -0.06 -3.91
N LEU A 86 -6.29 -1.01 -4.02
CA LEU A 86 -6.04 -2.29 -4.69
C LEU A 86 -5.94 -2.14 -6.22
N ASP A 87 -6.66 -1.18 -6.81
CA ASP A 87 -6.53 -0.89 -8.25
C ASP A 87 -5.22 -0.20 -8.57
N ILE A 88 -4.75 0.70 -7.67
CA ILE A 88 -3.42 1.31 -7.79
C ILE A 88 -2.33 0.25 -7.66
N ILE A 89 -2.47 -0.70 -6.75
CA ILE A 89 -1.56 -1.83 -6.58
C ILE A 89 -1.51 -2.67 -7.88
N ARG A 90 -2.67 -3.03 -8.43
CA ARG A 90 -2.75 -3.79 -9.69
C ARG A 90 -2.09 -3.03 -10.83
N TRP A 91 -2.39 -1.73 -10.96
CA TRP A 91 -1.76 -0.89 -11.96
C TRP A 91 -0.23 -0.86 -11.82
N ALA A 92 0.30 -0.73 -10.60
CA ALA A 92 1.75 -0.68 -10.37
C ALA A 92 2.44 -1.98 -10.82
N PHE A 93 1.82 -3.15 -10.58
CA PHE A 93 2.32 -4.42 -11.10
C PHE A 93 2.31 -4.49 -12.63
N ASP A 94 1.26 -3.96 -13.28
CA ASP A 94 1.14 -3.94 -14.74
C ASP A 94 2.21 -3.03 -15.41
N GLN A 95 2.79 -2.06 -14.66
CA GLN A 95 3.89 -1.24 -15.16
C GLN A 95 5.25 -1.96 -15.11
N THR A 96 5.31 -3.06 -14.39
CA THR A 96 6.55 -3.78 -14.16
C THR A 96 6.95 -4.53 -15.42
N SER A 97 8.15 -4.26 -15.97
CA SER A 97 8.63 -4.98 -17.17
C SER A 97 8.91 -6.46 -16.84
N SER A 98 8.70 -7.33 -17.83
CA SER A 98 8.96 -8.77 -17.79
C SER A 98 10.39 -9.18 -17.36
N ASP A 99 11.31 -8.22 -17.28
CA ASP A 99 12.68 -8.44 -16.79
C ASP A 99 12.78 -8.57 -15.26
N LEU A 100 11.70 -8.31 -14.53
CA LEU A 100 11.59 -8.62 -13.11
C LEU A 100 11.27 -10.10 -12.87
N ASN A 101 11.95 -11.00 -13.59
CA ASN A 101 12.00 -12.44 -13.29
C ASN A 101 12.49 -12.79 -11.87
N LYS A 102 12.69 -11.76 -11.03
CA LYS A 102 13.00 -11.86 -9.60
C LYS A 102 11.87 -11.38 -8.68
N LEU A 103 10.85 -10.69 -9.22
CA LEU A 103 9.64 -10.45 -8.44
C LEU A 103 8.86 -11.75 -8.41
N ASP A 104 8.75 -12.32 -7.25
CA ASP A 104 8.01 -13.54 -7.05
C ASP A 104 6.61 -13.37 -7.67
N ILE A 105 6.30 -14.21 -8.67
CA ILE A 105 4.99 -14.27 -9.34
C ILE A 105 3.82 -14.27 -8.34
N ARG A 106 4.07 -14.63 -7.10
CA ARG A 106 3.11 -14.62 -5.98
C ARG A 106 2.72 -13.22 -5.52
N LEU A 107 3.59 -12.20 -5.70
CA LEU A 107 3.20 -10.80 -5.49
C LEU A 107 2.38 -10.28 -6.69
N CYS A 108 2.72 -10.72 -7.90
CA CYS A 108 2.11 -10.29 -9.15
C CYS A 108 0.95 -11.17 -9.61
N GLY A 109 0.83 -12.40 -9.05
CA GLY A 109 -0.20 -13.36 -9.41
C GLY A 109 -1.60 -12.93 -8.93
N HIS A 110 -2.60 -13.50 -9.59
CA HIS A 110 -3.97 -13.38 -9.10
C HIS A 110 -4.00 -13.79 -7.62
N LEU A 111 -4.54 -12.91 -6.77
CA LEU A 111 -4.81 -13.26 -5.38
C LEU A 111 -5.58 -14.60 -5.35
N SER A 112 -5.08 -15.54 -4.56
CA SER A 112 -5.85 -16.76 -4.28
C SER A 112 -7.19 -16.37 -3.64
N GLN A 113 -8.19 -17.22 -3.71
CA GLN A 113 -9.46 -16.95 -3.03
C GLN A 113 -9.23 -16.67 -1.53
N SER A 114 -8.33 -17.42 -0.90
CA SER A 114 -7.96 -17.20 0.51
C SER A 114 -7.36 -15.81 0.75
N GLY A 115 -6.49 -15.36 -0.14
CA GLY A 115 -5.88 -14.03 -0.06
C GLY A 115 -6.90 -12.90 -0.26
N THR A 116 -7.80 -13.06 -1.22
CA THR A 116 -8.91 -12.13 -1.46
C THR A 116 -9.80 -12.03 -0.22
N ASN A 117 -10.24 -13.16 0.31
CA ASN A 117 -11.08 -13.21 1.51
C ASN A 117 -10.40 -12.54 2.72
N LEU A 118 -9.09 -12.75 2.90
CA LEU A 118 -8.36 -12.17 4.03
C LEU A 118 -8.26 -10.64 3.90
N ILE A 119 -8.05 -10.13 2.70
CA ILE A 119 -8.04 -8.68 2.43
C ILE A 119 -9.45 -8.09 2.63
N GLU A 120 -10.51 -8.77 2.19
CA GLU A 120 -11.89 -8.35 2.39
C GLU A 120 -12.25 -8.28 3.88
N LEU A 121 -11.84 -9.26 4.67
CA LEU A 121 -12.01 -9.24 6.14
C LEU A 121 -11.24 -8.06 6.77
N ASN A 122 -10.00 -7.82 6.34
CA ASN A 122 -9.21 -6.67 6.79
C ASN A 122 -9.88 -5.34 6.46
N ASP A 123 -10.31 -5.15 5.21
CA ASP A 123 -10.87 -3.88 4.73
C ASP A 123 -12.31 -3.64 5.25
N GLY A 124 -13.00 -4.70 5.64
CA GLY A 124 -14.36 -4.71 6.19
C GLY A 124 -14.40 -4.70 7.72
N MET A 125 -14.62 -5.88 8.30
CA MET A 125 -14.89 -6.05 9.74
C MET A 125 -13.72 -5.55 10.60
N PHE A 126 -12.48 -5.93 10.27
CA PHE A 126 -11.32 -5.50 11.04
C PHE A 126 -11.13 -3.98 10.97
N LYS A 127 -11.25 -3.39 9.79
CA LYS A 127 -11.13 -1.92 9.63
C LYS A 127 -12.19 -1.16 10.41
N GLN A 128 -13.41 -1.66 10.45
CA GLN A 128 -14.49 -1.06 11.24
C GLN A 128 -14.17 -1.10 12.74
N ALA A 129 -13.74 -2.25 13.25
CA ALA A 129 -13.34 -2.42 14.64
C ALA A 129 -12.11 -1.57 15.01
N LEU A 130 -11.10 -1.50 14.10
CA LEU A 130 -9.93 -0.65 14.24
C LEU A 130 -10.29 0.83 14.33
N ASP A 131 -11.20 1.31 13.49
CA ASP A 131 -11.64 2.72 13.55
C ASP A 131 -12.38 3.01 14.86
N GLY A 132 -13.25 2.11 15.32
CA GLY A 132 -13.89 2.19 16.62
C GLY A 132 -12.85 2.21 17.75
N TYR A 133 -11.85 1.33 17.72
CA TYR A 133 -10.78 1.27 18.72
C TYR A 133 -9.95 2.56 18.75
N LYS A 134 -9.58 3.08 17.58
CA LYS A 134 -8.72 4.26 17.45
C LYS A 134 -9.44 5.57 17.76
N TYR A 135 -10.72 5.66 17.43
CA TYR A 135 -11.51 6.88 17.52
C TYR A 135 -12.72 6.71 18.45
N TRP A 136 -12.62 5.83 19.44
CA TRP A 136 -13.69 5.46 20.38
C TRP A 136 -14.42 6.66 21.01
N GLN A 137 -13.73 7.79 21.18
CA GLN A 137 -14.33 9.02 21.73
C GLN A 137 -15.44 9.60 20.82
N ARG A 138 -15.53 9.17 19.55
CA ARG A 138 -16.57 9.62 18.61
C ARG A 138 -17.89 8.87 18.80
N SER A 139 -17.83 7.70 19.44
CA SER A 139 -18.98 6.82 19.72
C SER A 139 -18.86 6.30 21.16
N PRO A 140 -19.10 7.18 22.16
CA PRO A 140 -18.82 6.89 23.56
C PRO A 140 -19.77 5.84 24.17
N GLU A 141 -20.81 5.45 23.45
CA GLU A 141 -21.75 4.38 23.83
C GLU A 141 -21.10 3.00 23.88
N LYS A 142 -19.98 2.81 23.18
CA LYS A 142 -19.22 1.56 23.17
C LYS A 142 -17.81 1.80 23.68
N PRO A 143 -17.39 1.10 24.75
CA PRO A 143 -16.05 1.25 25.32
C PRO A 143 -14.95 0.85 24.36
N GLN A 144 -13.79 1.52 24.47
CA GLN A 144 -12.62 1.26 23.61
C GLN A 144 -12.20 -0.22 23.58
N HIS A 145 -12.22 -0.89 24.74
CA HIS A 145 -11.81 -2.29 24.84
C HIS A 145 -12.74 -3.26 24.11
N GLU A 146 -14.02 -2.93 23.95
CA GLU A 146 -14.95 -3.76 23.18
C GLU A 146 -14.62 -3.70 21.67
N HIS A 147 -14.32 -2.52 21.14
CA HIS A 147 -13.83 -2.38 19.76
C HIS A 147 -12.52 -3.14 19.56
N ARG A 148 -11.61 -3.11 20.56
CA ARG A 148 -10.39 -3.90 20.52
C ARG A 148 -10.70 -5.40 20.45
N SER A 149 -11.58 -5.90 21.33
CA SER A 149 -11.94 -7.32 21.34
C SER A 149 -12.58 -7.80 20.05
N GLU A 150 -13.33 -6.95 19.34
CA GLU A 150 -13.83 -7.26 18.01
C GLU A 150 -12.68 -7.38 16.98
N ALA A 151 -11.74 -6.44 17.02
CA ALA A 151 -10.57 -6.49 16.15
C ALA A 151 -9.67 -7.71 16.43
N GLU A 152 -9.59 -8.15 17.69
CA GLU A 152 -8.78 -9.30 18.11
C GLU A 152 -9.20 -10.61 17.42
N GLN A 153 -10.45 -10.74 16.96
CA GLN A 153 -10.89 -11.92 16.17
C GLN A 153 -10.06 -12.06 14.87
N PHE A 154 -9.73 -10.95 14.23
CA PHE A 154 -8.87 -10.96 13.04
C PHE A 154 -7.41 -11.21 13.42
N LEU A 155 -6.92 -10.62 14.53
CA LEU A 155 -5.55 -10.87 15.00
C LEU A 155 -5.32 -12.34 15.33
N GLN A 156 -6.28 -13.02 15.96
CA GLN A 156 -6.24 -14.45 16.24
C GLN A 156 -6.12 -15.27 14.95
N GLN A 157 -6.88 -14.91 13.91
CA GLN A 157 -6.78 -15.58 12.61
C GLN A 157 -5.40 -15.41 12.00
N LEU A 158 -4.81 -14.19 12.04
CA LEU A 158 -3.48 -13.95 11.54
C LEU A 158 -2.40 -14.70 12.34
N GLU A 159 -2.52 -14.75 13.66
CA GLU A 159 -1.60 -15.51 14.53
C GLU A 159 -1.59 -17.01 14.17
N VAL A 160 -2.74 -17.60 13.90
CA VAL A 160 -2.84 -19.01 13.44
C VAL A 160 -2.14 -19.20 12.10
N LEU A 161 -2.37 -18.33 11.12
CA LEU A 161 -1.73 -18.43 9.80
C LEU A 161 -0.20 -18.32 9.89
N LEU A 162 0.31 -17.45 10.75
CA LEU A 162 1.73 -17.27 11.02
C LEU A 162 2.34 -18.42 11.84
N GLY A 163 1.50 -19.22 12.49
CA GLY A 163 1.93 -20.49 13.10
C GLY A 163 2.23 -21.60 12.10
N GLU A 164 1.71 -21.48 10.90
CA GLU A 164 1.90 -22.45 9.82
C GLU A 164 2.95 -22.00 8.80
N ASN A 165 3.20 -20.69 8.67
CA ASN A 165 4.04 -20.11 7.64
C ASN A 165 4.85 -18.92 8.18
N GLN A 166 5.92 -18.55 7.48
CA GLN A 166 6.71 -17.35 7.79
C GLN A 166 5.94 -16.05 7.50
N PHE A 167 5.06 -16.05 6.48
CA PHE A 167 4.15 -14.97 6.11
C PHE A 167 2.71 -15.48 6.12
N LEU A 168 1.72 -14.61 5.91
CA LEU A 168 0.30 -14.94 6.13
C LEU A 168 -0.21 -16.16 5.34
N LEU A 169 0.27 -16.39 4.13
CA LEU A 169 -0.23 -17.49 3.28
C LEU A 169 0.86 -18.44 2.76
N SER A 170 2.13 -18.18 3.07
CA SER A 170 3.26 -19.01 2.65
C SER A 170 4.54 -18.62 3.39
N ASP A 171 5.64 -19.31 3.13
CA ASP A 171 6.98 -18.94 3.64
C ASP A 171 7.64 -17.79 2.86
N GLN A 172 6.90 -17.16 1.97
CA GLN A 172 7.41 -16.04 1.18
C GLN A 172 6.45 -14.86 1.25
N LEU A 173 7.05 -13.64 1.24
CA LEU A 173 6.31 -12.39 1.20
C LEU A 173 5.31 -12.38 0.04
N SER A 174 4.07 -12.00 0.34
CA SER A 174 2.98 -11.92 -0.64
C SER A 174 2.34 -10.53 -0.67
N LEU A 175 1.52 -10.30 -1.69
CA LEU A 175 0.68 -9.10 -1.75
C LEU A 175 -0.27 -9.01 -0.54
N VAL A 176 -0.72 -10.15 -0.03
CA VAL A 176 -1.63 -10.20 1.13
C VAL A 176 -0.97 -9.59 2.36
N ASP A 177 0.31 -9.90 2.58
CA ASP A 177 1.10 -9.33 3.67
C ASP A 177 1.21 -7.80 3.55
N ILE A 178 1.59 -7.32 2.36
CA ILE A 178 1.71 -5.86 2.11
C ILE A 178 0.36 -5.16 2.24
N ALA A 179 -0.72 -5.81 1.81
CA ALA A 179 -2.06 -5.24 1.87
C ALA A 179 -2.58 -5.10 3.31
N ILE A 180 -2.24 -6.03 4.19
CA ILE A 180 -2.75 -6.11 5.57
C ILE A 180 -1.83 -5.38 6.57
N PHE A 181 -0.52 -5.45 6.38
CA PHE A 181 0.47 -4.89 7.31
C PHE A 181 0.16 -3.45 7.78
N PRO A 182 -0.20 -2.48 6.92
CA PRO A 182 -0.44 -1.11 7.37
C PRO A 182 -1.61 -0.97 8.35
N PHE A 183 -2.56 -1.89 8.30
CA PHE A 183 -3.72 -1.90 9.18
C PHE A 183 -3.37 -2.50 10.54
N ILE A 184 -2.63 -3.62 10.57
CA ILE A 184 -2.10 -4.20 11.80
C ILE A 184 -1.16 -3.20 12.49
N ARG A 185 -0.29 -2.54 11.72
CA ARG A 185 0.52 -1.44 12.24
C ARG A 185 -0.34 -0.34 12.87
N GLN A 186 -1.41 0.10 12.19
CA GLN A 186 -2.29 1.15 12.73
C GLN A 186 -2.95 0.69 14.02
N PHE A 187 -3.36 -0.57 14.11
CA PHE A 187 -3.96 -1.17 15.30
C PHE A 187 -2.96 -1.21 16.47
N ALA A 188 -1.78 -1.77 16.24
CA ALA A 188 -0.75 -1.91 17.26
C ALA A 188 -0.34 -0.56 17.86
N PHE A 189 -0.30 0.50 17.04
CA PHE A 189 0.06 1.84 17.49
C PHE A 189 -1.10 2.66 18.08
N VAL A 190 -2.27 2.07 18.31
CA VAL A 190 -3.31 2.68 19.17
C VAL A 190 -2.91 2.55 20.63
N ASP A 191 -2.42 1.36 21.03
CA ASP A 191 -1.91 1.03 22.35
C ASP A 191 -0.77 0.01 22.20
N LYS A 192 0.47 0.51 21.99
CA LYS A 192 1.63 -0.33 21.68
C LYS A 192 2.01 -1.21 22.86
N ASP A 193 1.89 -0.68 24.10
CA ASP A 193 2.24 -1.43 25.29
C ASP A 193 1.31 -2.64 25.48
N TRP A 194 0.02 -2.48 25.25
CA TRP A 194 -0.92 -3.59 25.24
C TRP A 194 -0.60 -4.60 24.14
N PHE A 195 -0.33 -4.13 22.92
CA PHE A 195 -0.06 -5.01 21.78
C PHE A 195 1.19 -5.86 22.02
N ASP A 196 2.27 -5.28 22.57
CA ASP A 196 3.52 -5.97 22.85
C ASP A 196 3.41 -7.01 23.99
N GLN A 197 2.41 -6.85 24.86
CA GLN A 197 2.12 -7.79 25.94
C GLN A 197 0.98 -8.76 25.61
N SER A 198 0.41 -8.68 24.42
CA SER A 198 -0.69 -9.53 23.97
C SER A 198 -0.23 -10.96 23.67
N CYS A 199 -1.20 -11.86 23.53
CA CYS A 199 -0.96 -13.27 23.23
C CYS A 199 -0.75 -13.56 21.74
N TYR A 200 -0.21 -12.62 20.97
CA TYR A 200 0.02 -12.70 19.53
C TYR A 200 1.51 -12.58 19.17
N PRO A 201 2.41 -13.44 19.70
CA PRO A 201 3.86 -13.28 19.51
C PRO A 201 4.32 -13.42 18.06
N LEU A 202 3.67 -14.27 17.26
CA LEU A 202 4.02 -14.43 15.84
C LEU A 202 3.63 -13.19 15.03
N LEU A 203 2.47 -12.63 15.32
CA LEU A 203 2.01 -11.40 14.69
C LEU A 203 2.88 -10.17 15.10
N GLN A 204 3.36 -10.14 16.34
CA GLN A 204 4.33 -9.14 16.81
C GLN A 204 5.63 -9.23 16.00
N ASN A 205 6.20 -10.44 15.86
CA ASN A 205 7.42 -10.67 15.08
C ASN A 205 7.22 -10.32 13.60
N TRP A 206 6.08 -10.68 13.02
CA TRP A 206 5.74 -10.35 11.63
C TRP A 206 5.60 -8.83 11.46
N LEU A 207 4.98 -8.11 12.39
CA LEU A 207 4.89 -6.66 12.37
C LEU A 207 6.28 -6.00 12.43
N GLU A 208 7.14 -6.44 13.35
CA GLU A 208 8.52 -5.92 13.51
C GLU A 208 9.35 -6.17 12.23
N HIS A 209 9.24 -7.35 11.62
CA HIS A 209 9.89 -7.64 10.34
C HIS A 209 9.57 -6.58 9.27
N PHE A 210 8.31 -6.17 9.16
CA PHE A 210 7.93 -5.11 8.23
C PHE A 210 8.41 -3.73 8.67
N LEU A 211 8.31 -3.41 9.95
CA LEU A 211 8.72 -2.10 10.47
C LEU A 211 10.20 -1.82 10.19
N ASP A 212 11.05 -2.86 10.23
CA ASP A 212 12.48 -2.78 10.00
C ASP A 212 12.87 -2.94 8.52
N SER A 213 11.92 -3.31 7.66
CA SER A 213 12.21 -3.54 6.24
C SER A 213 12.55 -2.24 5.50
N GLU A 214 13.54 -2.30 4.60
CA GLU A 214 13.86 -1.18 3.71
C GLU A 214 12.65 -0.72 2.90
N LEU A 215 11.80 -1.65 2.47
CA LEU A 215 10.57 -1.36 1.74
C LEU A 215 9.67 -0.42 2.53
N PHE A 216 9.44 -0.71 3.80
CA PHE A 216 8.59 0.13 4.64
C PHE A 216 9.29 1.44 5.02
N LEU A 217 10.57 1.42 5.39
CA LEU A 217 11.33 2.61 5.75
C LEU A 217 11.34 3.64 4.61
N ASN A 218 11.58 3.20 3.38
CA ASN A 218 11.52 4.04 2.18
C ASN A 218 10.11 4.57 1.93
N THR A 219 9.08 3.72 2.13
CA THR A 219 7.67 4.12 1.99
C THR A 219 7.29 5.22 2.97
N MET A 220 7.87 5.21 4.18
CA MET A 220 7.57 6.16 5.25
C MET A 220 8.43 7.42 5.23
N ALA A 221 9.22 7.65 4.18
CA ALA A 221 9.92 8.92 3.97
C ALA A 221 8.95 10.11 4.09
N LYS A 222 9.43 11.18 4.75
CA LYS A 222 8.62 12.40 4.96
C LYS A 222 8.79 13.33 3.78
N TYR A 223 7.68 13.76 3.21
CA TYR A 223 7.63 14.72 2.14
C TYR A 223 6.87 15.98 2.59
N PRO A 224 7.24 17.16 2.06
CA PRO A 224 6.44 18.38 2.26
C PRO A 224 5.01 18.17 1.75
N VAL A 225 4.05 18.82 2.43
CA VAL A 225 2.66 18.82 1.98
C VAL A 225 2.58 19.61 0.67
N TRP A 226 1.95 19.02 -0.34
CA TRP A 226 1.78 19.68 -1.63
C TRP A 226 0.79 20.86 -1.52
N ASN A 227 1.25 22.03 -1.94
CA ASN A 227 0.50 23.30 -1.87
C ASN A 227 0.05 23.82 -3.25
N GLY A 228 0.23 23.03 -4.31
CA GLY A 228 -0.09 23.42 -5.68
C GLY A 228 1.08 24.00 -6.46
N SER A 229 2.23 24.28 -5.83
CA SER A 229 3.43 24.79 -6.52
C SER A 229 4.33 23.64 -6.99
N GLU A 230 5.17 23.93 -8.00
CA GLU A 230 6.20 23.00 -8.46
C GLU A 230 7.27 22.72 -7.41
N GLU A 231 7.56 23.68 -6.53
CA GLU A 231 8.54 23.56 -5.45
C GLU A 231 8.16 22.49 -4.42
N THR A 232 6.88 22.14 -4.31
CA THR A 232 6.37 21.09 -3.42
C THR A 232 6.05 19.79 -4.14
N ARG A 233 6.48 19.63 -5.39
CA ARG A 233 6.41 18.36 -6.12
C ARG A 233 7.47 17.41 -5.56
N ASN A 234 7.05 16.22 -5.24
CA ASN A 234 7.92 15.16 -4.75
C ASN A 234 7.85 13.99 -5.73
N PHE A 235 8.93 13.22 -5.82
CA PHE A 235 8.99 12.08 -6.73
C PHE A 235 9.45 10.86 -5.96
N ILE A 236 8.89 9.71 -6.29
CA ILE A 236 9.34 8.41 -5.79
C ILE A 236 9.66 7.52 -7.00
N ASN A 237 10.76 6.76 -6.89
CA ASN A 237 11.28 5.86 -7.94
C ASN A 237 11.59 6.57 -9.28
N LEU A 238 11.97 7.86 -9.26
CA LEU A 238 12.37 8.61 -10.45
C LEU A 238 13.84 8.34 -10.80
#